data_f6b50dfd4dd54d1da537593e392d96d3
#
_entry.id   f6b50dfd4dd54d1da537593e392d96d3
#
_cell.length_a   1.000
_cell.length_b   1.000
_cell.length_c   1.000
_cell.angle_alpha   90.00
_cell.angle_beta   90.00
_cell.angle_gamma   90.00
#
_symmetry.space_group_name_H-M   'P 1'
#
loop_
_entity.id
_entity.type
_entity.pdbx_description
1 polymer ?
#
loop_
_entity_poly.entity_id
_entity_poly.type
_entity_poly.pdbx_seq_one_letter_code
_entity_poly.pdbx_strand_id
1 'polypeptide(L)'
;MKRSEVDRNKLSPMMLHYVELKDEYDDVILFYRLGDFYEMFFEDAELVAHELELTLTSKQAGLEERVPMCGIPFHAAEIYIDKLVKLGHKVAICEQLEDPKTAKGIVKRGVIRILTPGTIVESNLLEEKKNNYIMSICKSGIYFGISVCDIST
;
A
#
# COMPACT_ATOMS: atom_id res chain seq x y z
N MET A 1 4.32 -13.76 12.47
CA MET A 1 5.21 -14.44 11.45
C MET A 1 5.79 -13.36 10.55
N LYS A 2 7.09 -13.32 10.41
CA LYS A 2 7.75 -12.31 9.56
C LYS A 2 7.98 -12.85 8.15
N ARG A 3 7.80 -11.98 7.15
CA ARG A 3 8.05 -12.27 5.73
C ARG A 3 9.48 -12.79 5.47
N SER A 4 10.46 -12.25 6.17
CA SER A 4 11.87 -12.64 6.05
C SER A 4 12.20 -14.06 6.55
N GLU A 5 11.30 -14.66 7.31
CA GLU A 5 11.51 -15.97 7.96
C GLU A 5 10.88 -17.14 7.19
N VAL A 6 10.11 -16.86 6.12
CA VAL A 6 9.39 -17.89 5.38
C VAL A 6 10.23 -18.52 4.27
N ASP A 7 10.07 -19.82 4.08
CA ASP A 7 10.67 -20.54 2.96
C ASP A 7 9.89 -20.24 1.66
N ARG A 8 10.49 -19.42 0.80
CA ARG A 8 9.87 -18.95 -0.46
C ARG A 8 9.54 -20.10 -1.43
N ASN A 9 10.27 -21.22 -1.38
CA ASN A 9 10.01 -22.36 -2.25
C ASN A 9 8.71 -23.10 -1.91
N LYS A 10 8.18 -22.89 -0.70
CA LYS A 10 6.92 -23.48 -0.24
C LYS A 10 5.73 -22.54 -0.46
N LEU A 11 5.97 -21.28 -0.80
CA LEU A 11 4.90 -20.31 -1.00
C LEU A 11 4.05 -20.67 -2.22
N SER A 12 2.74 -20.44 -2.09
CA SER A 12 1.86 -20.45 -3.26
C SER A 12 2.33 -19.39 -4.26
N PRO A 13 2.11 -19.60 -5.56
CA PRO A 13 2.59 -18.66 -6.59
C PRO A 13 2.11 -17.22 -6.37
N MET A 14 0.88 -17.02 -5.89
CA MET A 14 0.34 -15.70 -5.56
C MET A 14 1.08 -15.08 -4.38
N MET A 15 1.36 -15.85 -3.34
CA MET A 15 2.05 -15.35 -2.16
C MET A 15 3.54 -15.08 -2.45
N LEU A 16 4.16 -15.89 -3.31
CA LEU A 16 5.52 -15.62 -3.78
C LEU A 16 5.58 -14.27 -4.50
N HIS A 17 4.66 -14.04 -5.45
CA HIS A 17 4.58 -12.74 -6.15
C HIS A 17 4.34 -11.56 -5.19
N TYR A 18 3.50 -11.73 -4.15
CA TYR A 18 3.32 -10.71 -3.11
C TYR A 18 4.64 -10.41 -2.39
N VAL A 19 5.36 -11.44 -1.96
CA VAL A 19 6.63 -11.29 -1.23
C VAL A 19 7.70 -10.64 -2.10
N GLU A 20 7.84 -11.04 -3.37
CA GLU A 20 8.76 -10.44 -4.32
C GLU A 20 8.46 -8.95 -4.52
N LEU A 21 7.18 -8.61 -4.74
CA LEU A 21 6.77 -7.23 -4.90
C LEU A 21 7.01 -6.41 -3.63
N LYS A 22 6.76 -6.99 -2.46
CA LYS A 22 7.00 -6.33 -1.17
C LYS A 22 8.50 -6.12 -0.91
N ASP A 23 9.39 -6.95 -1.46
CA ASP A 23 10.85 -6.72 -1.37
C ASP A 23 11.29 -5.48 -2.15
N GLU A 24 10.62 -5.18 -3.28
CA GLU A 24 10.86 -3.96 -4.06
C GLU A 24 10.32 -2.70 -3.34
N TYR A 25 9.28 -2.87 -2.52
CA TYR A 25 8.56 -1.80 -1.80
C TYR A 25 8.56 -2.03 -0.29
N ASP A 26 9.72 -2.30 0.31
CA ASP A 26 9.85 -2.74 1.70
C ASP A 26 9.32 -1.73 2.73
N ASP A 27 9.52 -0.43 2.49
CA ASP A 27 9.10 0.68 3.36
C ASP A 27 7.69 1.22 3.09
N VAL A 28 6.88 0.50 2.31
CA VAL A 28 5.55 0.92 1.85
C VAL A 28 4.53 -0.15 2.16
N ILE A 29 3.39 0.18 2.74
CA ILE A 29 2.27 -0.77 2.95
C ILE A 29 1.71 -1.18 1.59
N LEU A 30 1.70 -2.47 1.28
CA LEU A 30 1.28 -2.98 -0.02
C LEU A 30 -0.20 -3.40 0.00
N PHE A 31 -1.06 -2.61 -0.64
CA PHE A 31 -2.46 -2.94 -0.91
C PHE A 31 -2.54 -3.81 -2.15
N TYR A 32 -2.62 -5.11 -1.96
CA TYR A 32 -2.55 -6.10 -3.04
C TYR A 32 -3.94 -6.55 -3.48
N ARG A 33 -4.32 -6.25 -4.74
CA ARG A 33 -5.66 -6.55 -5.26
C ARG A 33 -5.90 -8.05 -5.45
N LEU A 34 -6.93 -8.56 -4.79
CA LEU A 34 -7.42 -9.93 -4.92
C LEU A 34 -8.96 -9.91 -5.03
N GLY A 35 -9.48 -10.07 -6.25
CA GLY A 35 -10.90 -9.95 -6.52
C GLY A 35 -11.43 -8.58 -6.11
N ASP A 36 -12.40 -8.54 -5.20
CA ASP A 36 -13.04 -7.30 -4.73
C ASP A 36 -12.37 -6.69 -3.49
N PHE A 37 -11.21 -7.20 -3.10
CA PHE A 37 -10.48 -6.72 -1.92
C PHE A 37 -9.07 -6.27 -2.27
N TYR A 38 -8.55 -5.34 -1.47
CA TYR A 38 -7.12 -5.20 -1.22
C TYR A 38 -6.78 -6.01 0.02
N GLU A 39 -5.90 -6.98 -0.13
CA GLU A 39 -5.42 -7.79 0.98
C GLU A 39 -3.97 -7.41 1.31
N MET A 40 -3.66 -7.34 2.59
CA MET A 40 -2.33 -7.15 3.14
C MET A 40 -1.94 -8.40 3.91
N PHE A 41 -0.65 -8.74 3.90
CA PHE A 41 -0.14 -9.95 4.54
C PHE A 41 1.05 -9.64 5.44
N PHE A 42 1.41 -10.60 6.31
CA PHE A 42 2.55 -10.52 7.23
C PHE A 42 2.52 -9.25 8.09
N GLU A 43 3.64 -8.53 8.15
CA GLU A 43 3.81 -7.32 8.95
C GLU A 43 2.87 -6.18 8.52
N ASP A 44 2.60 -6.05 7.21
CA ASP A 44 1.64 -5.05 6.71
C ASP A 44 0.24 -5.34 7.24
N ALA A 45 -0.17 -6.60 7.31
CA ALA A 45 -1.48 -6.98 7.85
C ALA A 45 -1.59 -6.67 9.34
N GLU A 46 -0.56 -6.99 10.11
CA GLU A 46 -0.52 -6.73 11.55
C GLU A 46 -0.57 -5.21 11.83
N LEU A 47 0.22 -4.44 11.08
CA LEU A 47 0.26 -2.98 11.18
C LEU A 47 -1.10 -2.35 10.82
N VAL A 48 -1.62 -2.67 9.63
CA VAL A 48 -2.87 -2.08 9.13
C VAL A 48 -4.07 -2.48 9.99
N ALA A 49 -4.13 -3.73 10.45
CA ALA A 49 -5.18 -4.17 11.35
C ALA A 49 -5.16 -3.40 12.68
N HIS A 50 -3.98 -3.11 13.22
CA HIS A 50 -3.83 -2.32 14.42
C HIS A 50 -4.21 -0.84 14.22
N GLU A 51 -3.64 -0.18 13.20
CA GLU A 51 -3.82 1.25 12.96
C GLU A 51 -5.26 1.62 12.55
N LEU A 52 -5.95 0.72 11.86
CA LEU A 52 -7.29 0.95 11.34
C LEU A 52 -8.38 0.19 12.09
N GLU A 53 -8.02 -0.49 13.18
CA GLU A 53 -8.94 -1.31 14.00
C GLU A 53 -9.69 -2.36 13.15
N LEU A 54 -8.98 -2.98 12.17
CA LEU A 54 -9.53 -4.02 11.32
C LEU A 54 -9.32 -5.40 11.94
N THR A 55 -10.17 -6.33 11.52
CA THR A 55 -10.02 -7.72 11.93
C THR A 55 -8.77 -8.33 11.30
N LEU A 56 -7.80 -8.71 12.15
CA LEU A 56 -6.68 -9.54 11.72
C LEU A 56 -7.14 -10.99 11.61
N THR A 57 -6.97 -11.56 10.43
CA THR A 57 -7.27 -12.96 10.13
C THR A 57 -6.02 -13.66 9.58
N SER A 58 -6.18 -14.78 8.92
CA SER A 58 -5.05 -15.52 8.36
C SER A 58 -5.43 -16.20 7.05
N LYS A 59 -4.44 -16.36 6.16
CA LYS A 59 -4.59 -17.01 4.85
C LYS A 59 -3.61 -18.16 4.66
N GLN A 60 -4.05 -19.20 3.97
CA GLN A 60 -3.15 -20.29 3.55
C GLN A 60 -2.24 -19.78 2.43
N ALA A 61 -0.95 -19.89 2.65
CA ALA A 61 0.09 -19.34 1.75
C ALA A 61 0.94 -20.41 1.05
N GLY A 62 0.63 -21.71 1.26
CA GLY A 62 1.47 -22.82 0.85
C GLY A 62 2.36 -23.37 1.99
N LEU A 63 2.44 -22.63 3.09
CA LEU A 63 3.17 -23.03 4.29
C LEU A 63 2.32 -23.94 5.19
N GLU A 64 2.94 -24.60 6.15
CA GLU A 64 2.23 -25.38 7.18
C GLU A 64 1.39 -24.46 8.07
N GLU A 65 1.94 -23.31 8.44
CA GLU A 65 1.26 -22.27 9.18
C GLU A 65 0.58 -21.27 8.24
N ARG A 66 -0.56 -20.73 8.69
CA ARG A 66 -1.25 -19.65 7.98
C ARG A 66 -0.56 -18.32 8.24
N VAL A 67 -0.50 -17.46 7.23
CA VAL A 67 0.09 -16.12 7.36
C VAL A 67 -0.94 -15.11 7.83
N PRO A 68 -0.56 -14.13 8.67
CA PRO A 68 -1.43 -13.02 9.03
C PRO A 68 -1.96 -12.31 7.79
N MET A 69 -3.23 -11.93 7.81
CA MET A 69 -3.90 -11.23 6.72
C MET A 69 -4.97 -10.28 7.26
N CYS A 70 -5.09 -9.11 6.67
CA CYS A 70 -6.30 -8.28 6.74
C CYS A 70 -6.70 -7.83 5.33
N GLY A 71 -7.95 -7.42 5.17
CA GLY A 71 -8.48 -7.03 3.86
C GLY A 71 -9.50 -5.92 3.95
N ILE A 72 -9.54 -5.11 2.89
CA ILE A 72 -10.43 -3.96 2.75
C ILE A 72 -11.14 -4.08 1.39
N PRO A 73 -12.46 -3.90 1.31
CA PRO A 73 -13.15 -3.83 0.03
C PRO A 73 -12.55 -2.72 -0.85
N PHE A 74 -12.25 -3.02 -2.12
CA PHE A 74 -11.53 -2.07 -2.98
C PHE A 74 -12.26 -0.74 -3.16
N HIS A 75 -13.59 -0.77 -3.22
CA HIS A 75 -14.42 0.43 -3.37
C HIS A 75 -14.42 1.33 -2.13
N ALA A 76 -13.99 0.83 -0.98
CA ALA A 76 -13.88 1.58 0.26
C ALA A 76 -12.42 1.96 0.61
N ALA A 77 -11.46 1.57 -0.22
CA ALA A 77 -10.03 1.67 0.10
C ALA A 77 -9.56 3.11 0.34
N GLU A 78 -10.10 4.10 -0.38
CA GLU A 78 -9.67 5.50 -0.27
C GLU A 78 -9.72 6.03 1.16
N ILE A 79 -10.80 5.71 1.90
CA ILE A 79 -10.96 6.16 3.30
C ILE A 79 -9.85 5.60 4.20
N TYR A 80 -9.47 4.35 3.97
CA TYR A 80 -8.44 3.67 4.75
C TYR A 80 -7.03 4.12 4.36
N ILE A 81 -6.80 4.34 3.06
CA ILE A 81 -5.56 4.90 2.53
C ILE A 81 -5.32 6.29 3.13
N ASP A 82 -6.34 7.16 3.12
CA ASP A 82 -6.28 8.50 3.69
C ASP A 82 -5.85 8.45 5.16
N LYS A 83 -6.46 7.58 5.96
CA LYS A 83 -6.09 7.40 7.38
C LYS A 83 -4.63 6.99 7.53
N LEU A 84 -4.15 6.00 6.78
CA LEU A 84 -2.77 5.53 6.85
C LEU A 84 -1.77 6.61 6.44
N VAL A 85 -2.07 7.35 5.36
CA VAL A 85 -1.23 8.44 4.88
C VAL A 85 -1.17 9.59 5.93
N LYS A 86 -2.30 9.92 6.56
CA LYS A 86 -2.35 10.90 7.68
C LYS A 86 -1.56 10.44 8.91
N LEU A 87 -1.48 9.14 9.16
CA LEU A 87 -0.63 8.55 10.20
C LEU A 87 0.86 8.52 9.83
N GLY A 88 1.21 8.95 8.61
CA GLY A 88 2.59 9.05 8.16
C GLY A 88 3.08 7.86 7.35
N HIS A 89 2.21 6.88 7.07
CA HIS A 89 2.57 5.70 6.29
C HIS A 89 2.56 5.99 4.79
N LYS A 90 3.39 5.24 4.05
CA LYS A 90 3.34 5.17 2.59
C LYS A 90 2.50 3.97 2.18
N VAL A 91 1.69 4.11 1.13
CA VAL A 91 0.81 3.04 0.63
C VAL A 91 1.06 2.83 -0.86
N ALA A 92 1.36 1.60 -1.26
CA ALA A 92 1.45 1.19 -2.65
C ALA A 92 0.17 0.45 -3.07
N ILE A 93 -0.43 0.87 -4.17
CA ILE A 93 -1.60 0.22 -4.75
C ILE A 93 -1.15 -0.75 -5.85
N CYS A 94 -1.35 -2.03 -5.61
CA CYS A 94 -1.08 -3.10 -6.57
C CYS A 94 -2.38 -3.58 -7.19
N GLU A 95 -2.54 -3.34 -8.48
CA GLU A 95 -3.75 -3.70 -9.25
C GLU A 95 -3.53 -4.90 -10.17
N GLN A 96 -4.66 -5.52 -10.52
CA GLN A 96 -4.71 -6.52 -11.59
C GLN A 96 -4.57 -5.80 -12.93
N LEU A 97 -3.53 -6.16 -13.71
CA LEU A 97 -3.21 -5.54 -14.98
C LEU A 97 -3.88 -6.23 -16.18
N GLU A 98 -4.59 -7.32 -15.92
CA GLU A 98 -5.34 -8.08 -16.93
C GLU A 98 -6.67 -8.59 -16.35
N ASP A 99 -7.62 -8.91 -17.20
CA ASP A 99 -8.92 -9.47 -16.80
C ASP A 99 -8.72 -10.88 -16.21
N PRO A 100 -9.13 -11.13 -14.95
CA PRO A 100 -9.05 -12.45 -14.32
C PRO A 100 -9.76 -13.56 -15.12
N LYS A 101 -10.78 -13.22 -15.93
CA LYS A 101 -11.53 -14.18 -16.74
C LYS A 101 -10.76 -14.69 -17.94
N THR A 102 -9.77 -13.93 -18.42
CA THR A 102 -8.96 -14.25 -19.61
C THR A 102 -7.55 -14.70 -19.26
N ALA A 103 -7.13 -14.49 -18.02
CA ALA A 103 -5.79 -14.82 -17.55
C ALA A 103 -5.52 -16.33 -17.62
N LYS A 104 -4.38 -16.70 -18.20
CA LYS A 104 -3.87 -18.08 -18.19
C LYS A 104 -2.89 -18.23 -17.02
N GLY A 105 -3.40 -18.69 -15.86
CA GLY A 105 -2.59 -18.85 -14.65
C GLY A 105 -2.85 -17.74 -13.64
N ILE A 106 -1.77 -17.20 -13.04
CA ILE A 106 -1.88 -16.12 -12.07
C ILE A 106 -2.13 -14.81 -12.81
N VAL A 107 -3.19 -14.11 -12.44
CA VAL A 107 -3.48 -12.76 -12.97
C VAL A 107 -2.28 -11.85 -12.74
N LYS A 108 -1.80 -11.23 -13.80
CA LYS A 108 -0.69 -10.28 -13.74
C LYS A 108 -1.08 -9.08 -12.89
N ARG A 109 -0.20 -8.71 -11.98
CA ARG A 109 -0.37 -7.56 -11.07
C ARG A 109 0.87 -6.69 -11.07
N GLY A 110 0.69 -5.43 -10.70
CA GLY A 110 1.80 -4.50 -10.54
C GLY A 110 1.39 -3.28 -9.72
N VAL A 111 2.36 -2.62 -9.13
CA VAL A 111 2.15 -1.36 -8.44
C VAL A 111 1.88 -0.28 -9.49
N ILE A 112 0.71 0.33 -9.40
CA ILE A 112 0.28 1.39 -10.31
C ILE A 112 0.42 2.78 -9.68
N ARG A 113 0.49 2.86 -8.35
CA ARG A 113 0.52 4.11 -7.62
C ARG A 113 1.13 3.93 -6.23
N ILE A 114 1.89 4.93 -5.78
CA ILE A 114 2.37 5.05 -4.40
C ILE A 114 1.87 6.38 -3.85
N LEU A 115 1.20 6.30 -2.69
CA LEU A 115 0.75 7.47 -1.94
C LEU A 115 1.65 7.65 -0.72
N THR A 116 2.08 8.90 -0.53
CA THR A 116 2.92 9.29 0.61
C THR A 116 2.33 10.53 1.28
N PRO A 117 2.68 10.84 2.54
CA PRO A 117 2.17 12.02 3.23
C PRO A 117 2.38 13.35 2.47
N GLY A 118 3.36 13.41 1.56
CA GLY A 118 3.64 14.60 0.75
C GLY A 118 3.06 14.60 -0.66
N THR A 119 2.36 13.53 -1.08
CA THR A 119 1.79 13.39 -2.44
C THR A 119 0.27 13.30 -2.44
N ILE A 120 -0.38 14.18 -1.67
CA ILE A 120 -1.85 14.30 -1.69
C ILE A 120 -2.23 14.96 -3.01
N VAL A 121 -2.73 14.19 -3.97
CA VAL A 121 -3.10 14.65 -5.33
C VAL A 121 -4.61 14.65 -5.54
N GLU A 122 -5.36 13.99 -4.67
CA GLU A 122 -6.81 13.89 -4.80
C GLU A 122 -7.53 14.86 -3.87
N SER A 123 -8.54 15.56 -4.41
CA SER A 123 -9.35 16.54 -3.68
C SER A 123 -10.03 15.96 -2.42
N ASN A 124 -10.30 14.65 -2.41
CA ASN A 124 -10.91 13.95 -1.28
C ASN A 124 -9.96 13.79 -0.08
N LEU A 125 -8.65 13.88 -0.31
CA LEU A 125 -7.61 13.79 0.72
C LEU A 125 -7.21 15.16 1.27
N LEU A 126 -7.66 16.24 0.61
CA LEU A 126 -7.47 17.61 1.09
C LEU A 126 -8.55 17.94 2.12
N GLU A 127 -8.15 18.40 3.28
CA GLU A 127 -9.11 18.91 4.26
C GLU A 127 -9.66 20.25 3.76
N GLU A 128 -10.97 20.31 3.41
CA GLU A 128 -11.65 21.48 2.82
C GLU A 128 -11.53 22.79 3.63
N LYS A 129 -11.13 22.70 4.90
CA LYS A 129 -11.05 23.84 5.83
C LYS A 129 -9.67 24.13 6.35
N LYS A 130 -8.64 23.46 5.82
CA LYS A 130 -7.24 23.67 6.22
C LYS A 130 -6.39 23.93 4.98
N ASN A 131 -5.41 24.81 5.15
CA ASN A 131 -4.40 25.04 4.13
C ASN A 131 -3.54 23.81 3.98
N ASN A 132 -3.31 23.38 2.74
CA ASN A 132 -2.46 22.25 2.40
C ASN A 132 -1.25 22.77 1.63
N TYR A 133 -0.11 22.83 2.29
CA TYR A 133 1.10 23.43 1.72
C TYR A 133 2.01 22.38 1.07
N ILE A 134 2.46 22.67 -0.13
CA ILE A 134 3.61 22.01 -0.75
C ILE A 134 4.81 22.94 -0.67
N MET A 135 5.97 22.41 -0.28
CA MET A 135 7.21 23.16 -0.19
C MET A 135 8.27 22.52 -1.08
N SER A 136 8.96 23.36 -1.85
CA SER A 136 10.14 22.97 -2.62
C SER A 136 11.37 23.67 -2.09
N ILE A 137 12.47 22.94 -1.98
CA ILE A 137 13.78 23.46 -1.56
C ILE A 137 14.78 23.20 -2.69
N CYS A 138 15.46 24.25 -3.14
CA CYS A 138 16.52 24.18 -4.12
C CYS A 138 17.83 24.70 -3.52
N LYS A 139 18.95 23.99 -3.74
CA LYS A 139 20.30 24.42 -3.34
C LYS A 139 21.09 24.86 -4.56
N SER A 140 21.71 26.05 -4.47
CA SER A 140 22.65 26.58 -5.47
C SER A 140 23.86 27.13 -4.78
N GLY A 141 24.99 26.43 -4.81
CA GLY A 141 26.21 26.77 -4.07
C GLY A 141 25.95 26.79 -2.55
N ILE A 142 26.11 27.96 -1.94
CA ILE A 142 25.84 28.20 -0.51
C ILE A 142 24.41 28.71 -0.24
N TYR A 143 23.61 28.96 -1.28
CA TYR A 143 22.27 29.50 -1.16
C TYR A 143 21.22 28.40 -1.21
N PHE A 144 20.13 28.61 -0.47
CA PHE A 144 18.94 27.78 -0.51
C PHE A 144 17.74 28.64 -0.92
N GLY A 145 17.05 28.23 -1.97
CA GLY A 145 15.77 28.78 -2.35
C GLY A 145 14.64 27.92 -1.76
N ILE A 146 13.64 28.54 -1.19
CA ILE A 146 12.44 27.87 -0.65
C ILE A 146 11.22 28.47 -1.34
N SER A 147 10.35 27.61 -1.86
CA SER A 147 9.04 27.99 -2.41
C SER A 147 7.95 27.21 -1.67
N VAL A 148 6.88 27.89 -1.31
CA VAL A 148 5.71 27.29 -0.63
C VAL A 148 4.48 27.68 -1.43
N CYS A 149 3.61 26.69 -1.69
CA CYS A 149 2.33 26.88 -2.36
C CYS A 149 1.23 26.19 -1.55
N ASP A 150 0.10 26.86 -1.39
CA ASP A 150 -1.13 26.23 -0.88
C ASP A 150 -1.84 25.57 -2.07
N ILE A 151 -2.08 24.26 -1.97
CA ILE A 151 -2.72 23.46 -3.02
C ILE A 151 -4.22 23.25 -2.78
N SER A 152 -4.77 23.86 -1.72
CA SER A 152 -6.20 23.80 -1.40
C SER A 152 -7.04 24.92 -2.04
N THR A 153 -6.39 25.81 -2.77
CA THR A 153 -7.06 26.95 -3.47
C THR A 153 -7.00 26.82 -4.98
#